data_34a6767993851d79930093fdf41be88c
#
_entry.id   34a6767993851d79930093fdf41be88c
#
_cell.length_a   1.000
_cell.length_b   1.000
_cell.length_c   1.000
_cell.angle_alpha   90.00
_cell.angle_beta   90.00
_cell.angle_gamma   90.00
#
_symmetry.space_group_name_H-M   'P 1'
#
loop_
_entity.id
_entity.type
_entity.pdbx_description
1 polymer ?
#
loop_
_entity_poly.entity_id
_entity_poly.type
_entity_poly.pdbx_seq_one_letter_code
_entity_poly.pdbx_strand_id
1 'polypeptide(L)'
;MQAKHFLILLSSAVVLGSCGLIGKKKYDKSEATGWNYNDKNMGGYQVAQTKEQATGPGLVFVQGGTFTMGQTEEDIMGDWNNIPRRVTVPSFYIDRTEVANVHYREYIHWLNRIFDAEADPGNRAIIDAALPDTLVWRSELSYNEPLVEYYFRHPSFNDYPVVGVSWRQAYDYSLWRSDRVNEGILMQKGFVSPQGIQGQQQENNFTTKSYLLGLYQAQPGKGATSKKNPLKTPMGTPRTNVTMEDGLMLPNYRLPFEAEWEYAAYGYINQNPRPSTKEGKRGEELVSNKQVYPWAQNVNGLRETRNGSWHGQFLANFKRGSGDNAGVAGGLNDRAIYTASVKSFYPNGFGIFNMAGNVAEWVADVYRPLTMLDADDVSPYRGNKFMKIYKIESGEAEIDSMGRVKMTEVTDEESASRRNYQRGNVINFLDGDSLSMASYGYGKTTLVSDKSRVFKGGSWNDRAYWLSPGTRRHLEEDQASSMIGFRCAMDRMGSPEGNKRKTGNFFKQRKQKR
;
A
#
# COMPACT_ATOMS: atom_id res chain seq x y z
N MET A 1 -64.71 10.16 38.86
CA MET A 1 -64.64 10.09 37.38
C MET A 1 -63.35 10.69 36.77
N GLN A 2 -62.53 11.41 37.49
CA GLN A 2 -61.33 12.05 36.93
C GLN A 2 -60.09 11.17 36.82
N ALA A 3 -59.95 10.07 37.55
CA ALA A 3 -58.77 9.21 37.52
C ALA A 3 -58.73 8.25 36.33
N LYS A 4 -59.85 7.85 35.74
CA LYS A 4 -59.87 6.94 34.56
C LYS A 4 -59.52 7.64 33.25
N HIS A 5 -59.75 8.92 33.12
CA HIS A 5 -59.38 9.67 31.91
C HIS A 5 -57.91 10.02 31.88
N PHE A 6 -57.24 10.13 33.01
CA PHE A 6 -55.80 10.38 33.09
C PHE A 6 -54.97 9.14 32.70
N LEU A 7 -55.49 7.95 33.00
CA LEU A 7 -54.81 6.69 32.62
C LEU A 7 -54.90 6.37 31.12
N ILE A 8 -56.03 6.78 30.48
CA ILE A 8 -56.20 6.59 29.01
C ILE A 8 -55.35 7.59 28.22
N LEU A 9 -55.16 8.80 28.70
CA LEU A 9 -54.27 9.80 28.09
C LEU A 9 -52.81 9.42 28.27
N LEU A 10 -52.40 8.76 29.35
CA LEU A 10 -51.03 8.32 29.56
C LEU A 10 -50.71 7.08 28.69
N SER A 11 -51.67 6.18 28.47
CA SER A 11 -51.48 5.02 27.61
C SER A 11 -51.42 5.40 26.12
N SER A 12 -52.18 6.40 25.67
CA SER A 12 -52.10 6.89 24.28
C SER A 12 -50.83 7.66 24.01
N ALA A 13 -50.27 8.35 24.99
CA ALA A 13 -48.98 9.07 24.85
C ALA A 13 -47.77 8.09 24.78
N VAL A 14 -47.87 6.92 25.44
CA VAL A 14 -46.82 5.88 25.38
C VAL A 14 -46.82 5.16 24.03
N VAL A 15 -48.02 4.96 23.41
CA VAL A 15 -48.09 4.32 22.08
C VAL A 15 -47.63 5.24 20.95
N LEU A 16 -47.79 6.55 21.08
CA LEU A 16 -47.29 7.51 20.07
C LEU A 16 -45.81 7.83 20.23
N GLY A 17 -45.20 7.54 21.38
CA GLY A 17 -43.76 7.75 21.63
C GLY A 17 -42.87 6.59 21.21
N SER A 18 -43.42 5.41 20.93
CA SER A 18 -42.60 4.21 20.64
C SER A 18 -42.22 4.04 19.16
N CYS A 19 -42.79 4.81 18.24
CA CYS A 19 -42.44 4.76 16.82
C CYS A 19 -41.18 5.52 16.42
N GLY A 20 -40.54 6.22 17.36
CA GLY A 20 -39.36 7.06 17.08
C GLY A 20 -38.01 6.48 17.48
N LEU A 21 -37.97 5.31 18.14
CA LEU A 21 -36.73 4.76 18.74
C LEU A 21 -36.13 3.57 18.00
N ILE A 22 -36.76 3.09 16.92
CA ILE A 22 -36.12 2.15 16.00
C ILE A 22 -35.29 3.01 15.04
N GLY A 23 -34.01 3.17 15.33
CA GLY A 23 -33.08 3.92 14.48
C GLY A 23 -33.20 3.43 13.04
N LYS A 24 -33.68 4.32 12.15
CA LYS A 24 -33.71 4.05 10.70
C LYS A 24 -32.34 3.58 10.26
N LYS A 25 -32.24 2.38 9.76
CA LYS A 25 -31.02 1.90 9.16
C LYS A 25 -30.71 2.80 7.96
N LYS A 26 -29.44 3.14 7.76
CA LYS A 26 -29.01 4.15 6.79
C LYS A 26 -29.45 3.86 5.35
N TYR A 27 -29.79 2.63 5.02
CA TYR A 27 -30.15 2.18 3.68
C TYR A 27 -31.37 1.26 3.72
N ASP A 28 -32.48 1.75 4.27
CA ASP A 28 -33.73 0.99 4.27
C ASP A 28 -34.58 1.30 3.02
N LYS A 29 -34.46 2.53 2.48
CA LYS A 29 -35.28 3.02 1.38
C LYS A 29 -34.48 3.92 0.44
N SER A 30 -34.75 3.79 -0.86
CA SER A 30 -34.17 4.67 -1.87
C SER A 30 -34.77 6.06 -1.78
N GLU A 31 -33.91 7.07 -1.66
CA GLU A 31 -34.32 8.47 -1.73
C GLU A 31 -34.67 8.88 -3.18
N ALA A 32 -34.17 8.14 -4.18
CA ALA A 32 -34.43 8.43 -5.59
C ALA A 32 -35.78 7.87 -6.07
N THR A 33 -36.10 6.62 -5.70
CA THR A 33 -37.29 5.92 -6.21
C THR A 33 -38.36 5.69 -5.16
N GLY A 34 -38.03 5.86 -3.89
CA GLY A 34 -38.91 5.54 -2.79
C GLY A 34 -39.07 4.04 -2.52
N TRP A 35 -38.37 3.15 -3.23
CA TRP A 35 -38.44 1.71 -3.04
C TRP A 35 -37.60 1.25 -1.86
N ASN A 36 -38.06 0.20 -1.19
CA ASN A 36 -37.26 -0.40 -0.12
C ASN A 36 -36.11 -1.22 -0.70
N TYR A 37 -34.91 -0.99 -0.16
CA TYR A 37 -33.75 -1.83 -0.47
C TYR A 37 -33.87 -3.20 0.18
N ASN A 38 -33.23 -4.20 -0.40
CA ASN A 38 -33.22 -5.59 0.10
C ASN A 38 -34.62 -6.23 0.21
N ASP A 39 -35.59 -5.74 -0.54
CA ASP A 39 -36.97 -6.23 -0.57
C ASP A 39 -37.25 -6.88 -1.94
N LYS A 40 -37.49 -8.19 -1.94
CA LYS A 40 -37.77 -8.97 -3.15
C LYS A 40 -39.05 -8.51 -3.89
N ASN A 41 -39.99 -7.91 -3.17
CA ASN A 41 -41.25 -7.43 -3.75
C ASN A 41 -41.11 -6.05 -4.40
N MET A 42 -40.00 -5.37 -4.16
CA MET A 42 -39.66 -4.04 -4.73
C MET A 42 -38.39 -4.12 -5.60
N GLY A 43 -38.35 -5.10 -6.52
CA GLY A 43 -37.24 -5.24 -7.46
C GLY A 43 -35.99 -5.91 -6.90
N GLY A 44 -35.91 -6.15 -5.60
CA GLY A 44 -34.85 -6.92 -4.96
C GLY A 44 -33.45 -6.31 -4.97
N TYR A 45 -33.33 -5.00 -5.24
CA TYR A 45 -32.01 -4.36 -5.26
C TYR A 45 -31.33 -4.49 -3.89
N GLN A 46 -30.13 -5.11 -3.90
CA GLN A 46 -29.37 -5.41 -2.70
C GLN A 46 -28.38 -4.28 -2.37
N VAL A 47 -28.48 -3.76 -1.17
CA VAL A 47 -27.53 -2.76 -0.66
C VAL A 47 -26.90 -3.30 0.63
N ALA A 48 -25.60 -3.53 0.59
CA ALA A 48 -24.84 -3.86 1.77
C ALA A 48 -24.66 -2.63 2.68
N GLN A 49 -24.75 -2.82 3.98
CA GLN A 49 -24.44 -1.75 4.92
C GLN A 49 -22.94 -1.57 4.99
N THR A 50 -22.46 -0.39 4.59
CA THR A 50 -21.05 -0.06 4.60
C THR A 50 -20.54 0.02 6.03
N LYS A 51 -19.58 -0.80 6.35
CA LYS A 51 -18.74 -0.65 7.53
C LYS A 51 -17.46 0.09 7.11
N GLU A 52 -16.78 0.67 8.07
CA GLU A 52 -15.43 1.18 7.84
C GLU A 52 -14.54 0.04 7.30
N GLN A 53 -13.70 0.37 6.30
CA GLN A 53 -12.73 -0.58 5.79
C GLN A 53 -11.85 -1.10 6.94
N ALA A 54 -11.76 -2.41 7.07
CA ALA A 54 -10.86 -3.02 8.04
C ALA A 54 -9.40 -2.73 7.66
N THR A 55 -8.57 -2.49 8.66
CA THR A 55 -7.13 -2.40 8.47
C THR A 55 -6.59 -3.79 8.12
N GLY A 56 -5.89 -3.91 7.00
CA GLY A 56 -5.25 -5.17 6.62
C GLY A 56 -4.13 -5.56 7.60
N PRO A 57 -3.79 -6.83 7.70
CA PRO A 57 -2.69 -7.29 8.53
C PRO A 57 -1.39 -6.54 8.24
N GLY A 58 -0.67 -6.13 9.27
CA GLY A 58 0.62 -5.42 9.18
C GLY A 58 0.53 -3.93 8.83
N LEU A 59 -0.63 -3.42 8.43
CA LEU A 59 -0.80 -2.06 7.96
C LEU A 59 -1.11 -1.07 9.09
N VAL A 60 -0.75 0.20 8.85
CA VAL A 60 -1.21 1.35 9.61
C VAL A 60 -1.96 2.31 8.70
N PHE A 61 -2.96 2.99 9.25
CA PHE A 61 -3.71 4.01 8.53
C PHE A 61 -2.93 5.32 8.48
N VAL A 62 -2.78 5.87 7.29
CA VAL A 62 -2.21 7.19 7.02
C VAL A 62 -3.32 8.09 6.48
N GLN A 63 -3.69 9.10 7.25
CA GLN A 63 -4.63 10.10 6.79
C GLN A 63 -3.96 10.96 5.73
N GLY A 64 -4.53 11.01 4.55
CA GLY A 64 -4.01 11.79 3.43
C GLY A 64 -4.09 13.30 3.67
N GLY A 65 -3.40 14.02 2.84
CA GLY A 65 -3.35 15.48 2.90
C GLY A 65 -2.43 16.05 1.83
N THR A 66 -2.25 17.36 1.87
CA THR A 66 -1.37 18.08 0.95
C THR A 66 -0.05 18.38 1.64
N PHE A 67 1.06 18.10 0.96
CA PHE A 67 2.40 18.37 1.45
C PHE A 67 3.32 18.84 0.30
N THR A 68 4.50 19.33 0.65
CA THR A 68 5.53 19.65 -0.32
C THR A 68 6.45 18.44 -0.48
N MET A 69 6.33 17.76 -1.60
CA MET A 69 7.19 16.66 -2.00
C MET A 69 8.50 17.21 -2.60
N GLY A 70 9.60 16.46 -2.47
CA GLY A 70 10.91 16.82 -3.05
C GLY A 70 11.86 17.50 -2.07
N GLN A 71 13.03 17.85 -2.56
CA GLN A 71 14.10 18.50 -1.80
C GLN A 71 14.81 19.57 -2.62
N THR A 72 15.33 20.58 -1.96
CA THR A 72 16.20 21.62 -2.55
C THR A 72 17.37 21.95 -1.64
N GLU A 73 17.08 22.40 -0.44
CA GLU A 73 18.10 22.86 0.51
C GLU A 73 19.01 21.73 0.98
N GLU A 74 18.46 20.50 1.01
CA GLU A 74 19.18 19.29 1.38
C GLU A 74 19.86 18.59 0.20
N ASP A 75 19.68 19.07 -1.02
CA ASP A 75 20.29 18.50 -2.22
C ASP A 75 21.74 18.97 -2.40
N ILE A 76 22.63 18.42 -1.56
CA ILE A 76 24.06 18.74 -1.57
C ILE A 76 24.73 18.25 -2.88
N MET A 77 24.18 17.20 -3.50
CA MET A 77 24.72 16.64 -4.75
C MET A 77 24.34 17.49 -5.96
N GLY A 78 23.30 18.30 -5.85
CA GLY A 78 22.82 19.13 -6.95
C GLY A 78 22.18 18.34 -8.08
N ASP A 79 21.61 17.18 -7.79
CA ASP A 79 21.01 16.28 -8.79
C ASP A 79 19.70 16.84 -9.37
N TRP A 80 19.01 17.69 -8.63
CA TRP A 80 17.72 18.32 -8.99
C TRP A 80 16.66 17.34 -9.47
N ASN A 81 16.78 16.08 -9.06
CA ASN A 81 15.92 14.99 -9.55
C ASN A 81 14.59 14.87 -8.80
N ASN A 82 14.36 15.68 -7.79
CA ASN A 82 13.12 15.74 -7.01
C ASN A 82 12.82 17.18 -6.59
N ILE A 83 12.49 18.02 -7.58
CA ILE A 83 12.20 19.45 -7.35
C ILE A 83 10.95 19.58 -6.45
N PRO A 84 11.01 20.44 -5.42
CA PRO A 84 9.89 20.65 -4.53
C PRO A 84 8.63 21.09 -5.25
N ARG A 85 7.54 20.34 -5.02
CA ARG A 85 6.23 20.69 -5.52
C ARG A 85 5.16 20.30 -4.51
N ARG A 86 4.04 20.99 -4.58
CA ARG A 86 2.90 20.72 -3.69
C ARG A 86 2.03 19.64 -4.30
N VAL A 87 1.82 18.55 -3.56
CA VAL A 87 0.99 17.42 -4.00
C VAL A 87 -0.01 17.03 -2.92
N THR A 88 -1.13 16.47 -3.33
CA THR A 88 -2.16 15.94 -2.45
C THR A 88 -2.17 14.42 -2.55
N VAL A 89 -1.96 13.76 -1.41
CA VAL A 89 -2.01 12.30 -1.29
C VAL A 89 -3.35 11.91 -0.66
N PRO A 90 -4.11 10.97 -1.25
CA PRO A 90 -5.32 10.44 -0.63
C PRO A 90 -4.97 9.64 0.62
N SER A 91 -5.96 9.39 1.49
CA SER A 91 -5.75 8.50 2.64
C SER A 91 -5.50 7.07 2.17
N PHE A 92 -4.59 6.39 2.81
CA PHE A 92 -4.16 5.03 2.45
C PHE A 92 -3.70 4.25 3.69
N TYR A 93 -3.35 3.00 3.47
CA TYR A 93 -2.69 2.16 4.46
C TYR A 93 -1.30 1.80 3.96
N ILE A 94 -0.34 1.69 4.88
CA ILE A 94 1.03 1.29 4.56
C ILE A 94 1.55 0.33 5.62
N ASP A 95 2.47 -0.56 5.26
CA ASP A 95 3.10 -1.46 6.22
C ASP A 95 3.84 -0.70 7.31
N ARG A 96 3.65 -1.17 8.53
CA ARG A 96 4.31 -0.64 9.72
C ARG A 96 5.83 -0.80 9.66
N THR A 97 6.29 -1.87 9.04
CA THR A 97 7.71 -2.24 8.90
C THR A 97 7.99 -2.61 7.46
N GLU A 98 9.26 -2.72 7.09
CA GLU A 98 9.67 -3.43 5.88
C GLU A 98 9.15 -4.87 5.91
N VAL A 99 9.01 -5.51 4.76
CA VAL A 99 8.70 -6.94 4.68
C VAL A 99 9.88 -7.74 5.22
N ALA A 100 9.65 -8.55 6.25
CA ALA A 100 10.68 -9.35 6.87
C ALA A 100 10.91 -10.69 6.14
N ASN A 101 12.10 -11.28 6.34
CA ASN A 101 12.46 -12.57 5.75
C ASN A 101 11.43 -13.66 6.05
N VAL A 102 10.87 -13.70 7.25
CA VAL A 102 9.86 -14.71 7.62
C VAL A 102 8.60 -14.58 6.76
N HIS A 103 8.15 -13.37 6.46
CA HIS A 103 6.96 -13.14 5.65
C HIS A 103 7.22 -13.47 4.17
N TYR A 104 8.42 -13.18 3.69
CA TYR A 104 8.76 -13.54 2.30
C TYR A 104 8.96 -15.05 2.13
N ARG A 105 9.50 -15.74 3.15
CA ARG A 105 9.57 -17.22 3.16
C ARG A 105 8.18 -17.86 3.22
N GLU A 106 7.20 -17.25 3.86
CA GLU A 106 5.81 -17.70 3.80
C GLU A 106 5.28 -17.69 2.36
N TYR A 107 5.61 -16.66 1.58
CA TYR A 107 5.28 -16.61 0.15
C TYR A 107 5.96 -17.73 -0.64
N ILE A 108 7.26 -17.94 -0.45
CA ILE A 108 7.98 -19.04 -1.12
C ILE A 108 7.42 -20.41 -0.72
N HIS A 109 7.10 -20.60 0.56
CA HIS A 109 6.47 -21.83 1.04
C HIS A 109 5.11 -22.06 0.36
N TRP A 110 4.31 -21.02 0.20
CA TRP A 110 3.02 -21.12 -0.51
C TRP A 110 3.24 -21.49 -1.98
N LEU A 111 4.20 -20.88 -2.67
CA LEU A 111 4.53 -21.25 -4.06
C LEU A 111 4.92 -22.74 -4.17
N ASN A 112 5.81 -23.22 -3.30
CA ASN A 112 6.22 -24.63 -3.29
C ASN A 112 5.05 -25.60 -3.03
N ARG A 113 4.04 -25.16 -2.27
CA ARG A 113 2.85 -25.97 -2.01
C ARG A 113 1.91 -26.05 -3.20
N ILE A 114 1.77 -24.96 -3.96
CA ILE A 114 0.83 -24.86 -5.09
C ILE A 114 1.47 -25.39 -6.38
N PHE A 115 2.73 -25.07 -6.60
CA PHE A 115 3.48 -25.42 -7.79
C PHE A 115 4.48 -26.52 -7.45
N ASP A 116 4.12 -27.76 -7.77
CA ASP A 116 5.02 -28.89 -7.54
C ASP A 116 6.17 -28.85 -8.56
N ALA A 117 7.36 -28.52 -8.05
CA ALA A 117 8.57 -28.41 -8.87
C ALA A 117 9.07 -29.76 -9.42
N GLU A 118 8.65 -30.89 -8.82
CA GLU A 118 9.01 -32.22 -9.29
C GLU A 118 8.09 -32.69 -10.42
N ALA A 119 6.84 -32.20 -10.43
CA ALA A 119 5.85 -32.57 -11.42
C ALA A 119 6.06 -31.86 -12.78
N ASP A 120 6.51 -30.60 -12.78
CA ASP A 120 6.67 -29.80 -14.01
C ASP A 120 7.87 -28.85 -13.91
N PRO A 121 8.80 -28.84 -14.89
CA PRO A 121 9.88 -27.87 -14.98
C PRO A 121 9.42 -26.42 -15.02
N GLY A 122 8.23 -26.13 -15.57
CA GLY A 122 7.62 -24.79 -15.59
C GLY A 122 7.30 -24.30 -14.18
N ASN A 123 6.85 -25.19 -13.30
CA ASN A 123 6.61 -24.89 -11.90
C ASN A 123 7.91 -24.51 -11.16
N ARG A 124 9.00 -25.20 -11.48
CA ARG A 124 10.33 -24.88 -10.94
C ARG A 124 10.74 -23.45 -11.31
N ALA A 125 10.53 -23.05 -12.57
CA ALA A 125 10.88 -21.71 -13.03
C ALA A 125 10.06 -20.61 -12.28
N ILE A 126 8.80 -20.87 -11.93
CA ILE A 126 7.97 -19.95 -11.13
C ILE A 126 8.57 -19.75 -9.73
N ILE A 127 8.98 -20.85 -9.09
CA ILE A 127 9.57 -20.79 -7.75
C ILE A 127 10.93 -20.09 -7.80
N ASP A 128 11.80 -20.47 -8.73
CA ASP A 128 13.14 -19.90 -8.87
C ASP A 128 13.07 -18.40 -9.19
N ALA A 129 12.11 -17.95 -10.00
CA ALA A 129 11.89 -16.54 -10.28
C ALA A 129 11.43 -15.72 -9.06
N ALA A 130 10.84 -16.36 -8.05
CA ALA A 130 10.42 -15.71 -6.83
C ALA A 130 11.50 -15.69 -5.73
N LEU A 131 12.55 -16.53 -5.83
CA LEU A 131 13.61 -16.58 -4.82
C LEU A 131 14.43 -15.28 -4.82
N PRO A 132 14.71 -14.69 -3.63
CA PRO A 132 15.64 -13.57 -3.54
C PRO A 132 17.03 -13.97 -4.02
N ASP A 133 17.71 -13.06 -4.70
CA ASP A 133 19.12 -13.23 -5.06
C ASP A 133 20.00 -13.07 -3.81
N THR A 134 20.49 -14.18 -3.29
CA THR A 134 21.38 -14.16 -2.12
C THR A 134 22.82 -13.79 -2.48
N LEU A 135 23.21 -13.85 -3.76
CA LEU A 135 24.56 -13.49 -4.22
C LEU A 135 24.84 -11.98 -4.12
N VAL A 136 23.80 -11.16 -3.94
CA VAL A 136 23.94 -9.70 -3.69
C VAL A 136 24.81 -9.37 -2.47
N TRP A 137 25.05 -10.33 -1.58
CA TRP A 137 25.94 -10.17 -0.43
C TRP A 137 27.42 -10.33 -0.77
N ARG A 138 27.74 -10.93 -1.90
CA ARG A 138 29.16 -11.14 -2.31
C ARG A 138 29.83 -9.80 -2.60
N SER A 139 31.06 -9.71 -2.17
CA SER A 139 31.96 -8.60 -2.44
C SER A 139 33.37 -9.16 -2.64
N GLU A 140 34.06 -8.70 -3.66
CA GLU A 140 35.40 -9.20 -4.03
C GLU A 140 36.42 -9.12 -2.88
N LEU A 141 36.31 -8.08 -2.06
CA LEU A 141 37.25 -7.79 -0.98
C LEU A 141 36.67 -7.97 0.42
N SER A 142 35.53 -8.68 0.56
CA SER A 142 34.89 -8.95 1.84
C SER A 142 34.41 -10.39 1.92
N TYR A 143 34.59 -11.02 3.07
CA TYR A 143 34.07 -12.38 3.31
C TYR A 143 32.64 -12.33 3.82
N ASN A 144 31.68 -12.39 2.93
CA ASN A 144 30.24 -12.33 3.22
C ASN A 144 29.48 -13.63 2.93
N GLU A 145 30.17 -14.72 2.67
CA GLU A 145 29.54 -16.05 2.40
C GLU A 145 28.54 -16.49 3.49
N PRO A 146 28.75 -16.22 4.79
CA PRO A 146 27.74 -16.53 5.79
C PRO A 146 26.40 -15.81 5.58
N LEU A 147 26.39 -14.58 5.02
CA LEU A 147 25.17 -13.87 4.67
C LEU A 147 24.51 -14.44 3.43
N VAL A 148 25.31 -14.86 2.43
CA VAL A 148 24.80 -15.55 1.23
C VAL A 148 24.01 -16.80 1.63
N GLU A 149 24.56 -17.57 2.59
CA GLU A 149 23.98 -18.85 2.99
C GLU A 149 22.84 -18.68 3.99
N TYR A 150 23.01 -17.86 5.02
CA TYR A 150 22.13 -17.85 6.19
C TYR A 150 21.14 -16.70 6.24
N TYR A 151 21.40 -15.53 5.64
CA TYR A 151 20.60 -14.33 5.85
C TYR A 151 19.11 -14.54 5.55
N PHE A 152 18.80 -15.15 4.43
CA PHE A 152 17.40 -15.40 4.05
C PHE A 152 16.79 -16.59 4.78
N ARG A 153 17.59 -17.60 5.13
CA ARG A 153 17.09 -18.92 5.57
C ARG A 153 17.09 -19.12 7.07
N HIS A 154 18.11 -18.60 7.76
CA HIS A 154 18.32 -18.91 9.18
C HIS A 154 17.32 -18.15 10.08
N PRO A 155 16.71 -18.81 11.11
CA PRO A 155 15.71 -18.20 11.99
C PRO A 155 16.17 -16.93 12.72
N SER A 156 17.46 -16.77 12.97
CA SER A 156 18.02 -15.55 13.59
C SER A 156 17.76 -14.29 12.78
N PHE A 157 17.49 -14.40 11.48
CA PHE A 157 17.18 -13.30 10.60
C PHE A 157 15.68 -13.23 10.24
N ASN A 158 14.80 -13.89 11.01
CA ASN A 158 13.36 -13.88 10.76
C ASN A 158 12.78 -12.48 10.68
N ASP A 159 13.15 -11.63 11.63
CA ASP A 159 12.66 -10.25 11.77
C ASP A 159 13.55 -9.21 11.08
N TYR A 160 14.44 -9.63 10.20
CA TYR A 160 15.25 -8.75 9.37
C TYR A 160 14.58 -8.51 8.02
N PRO A 161 14.78 -7.35 7.39
CA PRO A 161 14.15 -7.05 6.11
C PRO A 161 14.62 -8.00 5.03
N VAL A 162 13.73 -8.40 4.15
CA VAL A 162 14.12 -9.14 2.95
C VAL A 162 14.89 -8.22 1.99
N VAL A 163 16.02 -8.71 1.48
CA VAL A 163 16.85 -8.03 0.48
C VAL A 163 17.21 -9.00 -0.64
N GLY A 164 17.82 -8.47 -1.71
CA GLY A 164 18.07 -9.30 -2.89
C GLY A 164 16.78 -9.57 -3.68
N VAL A 165 15.78 -8.71 -3.51
CA VAL A 165 14.50 -8.78 -4.21
C VAL A 165 14.41 -7.69 -5.26
N SER A 166 14.03 -8.07 -6.48
CA SER A 166 13.74 -7.14 -7.55
C SER A 166 12.38 -6.45 -7.35
N TRP A 167 12.15 -5.37 -8.08
CA TRP A 167 10.85 -4.68 -8.05
C TRP A 167 9.71 -5.61 -8.48
N ARG A 168 9.94 -6.46 -9.50
CA ARG A 168 8.94 -7.43 -9.97
C ARG A 168 8.58 -8.44 -8.89
N GLN A 169 9.58 -8.97 -8.19
CA GLN A 169 9.35 -9.90 -7.08
C GLN A 169 8.58 -9.25 -5.94
N ALA A 170 8.89 -7.99 -5.60
CA ALA A 170 8.16 -7.23 -4.59
C ALA A 170 6.70 -6.95 -5.01
N TYR A 171 6.47 -6.67 -6.30
CA TYR A 171 5.13 -6.51 -6.86
C TYR A 171 4.34 -7.82 -6.80
N ASP A 172 4.92 -8.94 -7.22
CA ASP A 172 4.26 -10.26 -7.18
C ASP A 172 3.94 -10.72 -5.76
N TYR A 173 4.84 -10.46 -4.81
CA TYR A 173 4.56 -10.67 -3.39
C TYR A 173 3.33 -9.89 -2.93
N SER A 174 3.19 -8.63 -3.33
CA SER A 174 2.04 -7.80 -2.93
C SER A 174 0.71 -8.33 -3.48
N LEU A 175 0.70 -8.85 -4.71
CA LEU A 175 -0.46 -9.51 -5.29
C LEU A 175 -0.81 -10.80 -4.54
N TRP A 176 0.17 -11.66 -4.29
CA TRP A 176 0.00 -12.87 -3.50
C TRP A 176 -0.59 -12.58 -2.12
N ARG A 177 -0.05 -11.57 -1.44
CA ARG A 177 -0.55 -11.14 -0.11
C ARG A 177 -2.00 -10.70 -0.16
N SER A 178 -2.40 -9.99 -1.21
CA SER A 178 -3.79 -9.58 -1.44
C SER A 178 -4.71 -10.79 -1.48
N ASP A 179 -4.33 -11.80 -2.24
CA ASP A 179 -5.11 -13.02 -2.41
C ASP A 179 -5.22 -13.80 -1.09
N ARG A 180 -4.10 -13.97 -0.37
CA ARG A 180 -4.13 -14.71 0.92
C ARG A 180 -4.94 -14.00 1.98
N VAL A 181 -4.84 -12.66 2.05
CA VAL A 181 -5.62 -11.89 3.03
C VAL A 181 -7.12 -11.97 2.72
N ASN A 182 -7.52 -11.81 1.48
CA ASN A 182 -8.93 -11.89 1.09
C ASN A 182 -9.48 -13.31 1.25
N GLU A 183 -8.74 -14.34 0.88
CA GLU A 183 -9.11 -15.73 1.13
C GLU A 183 -9.30 -15.99 2.63
N GLY A 184 -8.38 -15.51 3.47
CA GLY A 184 -8.47 -15.61 4.92
C GLY A 184 -9.71 -14.92 5.50
N ILE A 185 -10.09 -13.75 4.98
CA ILE A 185 -11.30 -13.05 5.36
C ILE A 185 -12.55 -13.87 5.00
N LEU A 186 -12.58 -14.43 3.80
CA LEU A 186 -13.71 -15.28 3.35
C LEU A 186 -13.84 -16.55 4.18
N MET A 187 -12.71 -17.16 4.57
CA MET A 187 -12.71 -18.33 5.47
C MET A 187 -13.20 -17.97 6.86
N GLN A 188 -12.72 -16.89 7.45
CA GLN A 188 -13.16 -16.43 8.78
C GLN A 188 -14.66 -16.13 8.83
N LYS A 189 -15.20 -15.66 7.71
CA LYS A 189 -16.64 -15.41 7.56
C LYS A 189 -17.45 -16.65 7.14
N GLY A 190 -16.76 -17.75 6.85
CA GLY A 190 -17.37 -19.03 6.48
C GLY A 190 -17.91 -19.10 5.05
N PHE A 191 -17.49 -18.22 4.14
CA PHE A 191 -17.86 -18.30 2.72
C PHE A 191 -17.00 -19.30 1.96
N VAL A 192 -15.74 -19.44 2.35
CA VAL A 192 -14.80 -20.42 1.79
C VAL A 192 -14.45 -21.46 2.85
N SER A 193 -14.40 -22.73 2.45
CA SER A 193 -14.04 -23.83 3.34
C SER A 193 -12.52 -23.92 3.52
N PRO A 194 -12.00 -24.11 4.75
CA PRO A 194 -10.58 -24.36 4.98
C PRO A 194 -10.05 -25.61 4.25
N GLN A 195 -10.90 -26.61 4.02
CA GLN A 195 -10.52 -27.82 3.27
C GLN A 195 -10.23 -27.51 1.80
N GLY A 196 -10.82 -26.46 1.24
CA GLY A 196 -10.55 -26.01 -0.13
C GLY A 196 -9.11 -25.58 -0.36
N ILE A 197 -8.39 -25.13 0.67
CA ILE A 197 -6.99 -24.72 0.57
C ILE A 197 -6.09 -25.90 0.23
N GLN A 198 -6.36 -27.07 0.79
CA GLN A 198 -5.55 -28.27 0.57
C GLN A 198 -5.67 -28.83 -0.85
N GLY A 199 -6.75 -28.49 -1.53
CA GLY A 199 -7.00 -28.93 -2.92
C GLY A 199 -6.52 -27.92 -3.98
N GLN A 200 -5.93 -26.80 -3.59
CA GLN A 200 -5.38 -25.83 -4.55
C GLN A 200 -4.06 -26.30 -5.12
N GLN A 201 -3.96 -26.33 -6.44
CA GLN A 201 -2.77 -26.73 -7.18
C GLN A 201 -2.70 -25.96 -8.50
N GLN A 202 -1.50 -25.54 -8.88
CA GLN A 202 -1.21 -24.86 -10.14
C GLN A 202 -2.20 -23.70 -10.45
N GLU A 203 -2.76 -23.65 -11.64
CA GLU A 203 -3.75 -22.66 -12.06
C GLU A 203 -5.06 -22.69 -11.24
N ASN A 204 -5.38 -23.85 -10.65
CA ASN A 204 -6.56 -24.00 -9.79
C ASN A 204 -6.25 -23.56 -8.34
N ASN A 205 -5.80 -22.35 -8.17
CA ASN A 205 -5.60 -21.73 -6.87
C ASN A 205 -6.46 -20.47 -6.71
N PHE A 206 -6.70 -20.07 -5.48
CA PHE A 206 -7.47 -18.87 -5.20
C PHE A 206 -6.69 -17.61 -5.58
N THR A 207 -7.27 -16.80 -6.46
CA THR A 207 -6.92 -15.37 -6.59
C THR A 207 -8.18 -14.53 -6.43
N THR A 208 -8.05 -13.38 -5.79
CA THR A 208 -9.19 -12.48 -5.52
C THR A 208 -9.96 -12.15 -6.79
N LYS A 209 -9.23 -11.88 -7.88
CA LYS A 209 -9.81 -11.49 -9.15
C LYS A 209 -10.51 -12.65 -9.87
N SER A 210 -9.90 -13.86 -9.90
CA SER A 210 -10.52 -15.04 -10.50
C SER A 210 -11.79 -15.45 -9.74
N TYR A 211 -11.76 -15.37 -8.41
CA TYR A 211 -12.94 -15.62 -7.58
C TYR A 211 -14.08 -14.64 -7.86
N LEU A 212 -13.80 -13.33 -7.93
CA LEU A 212 -14.80 -12.31 -8.22
C LEU A 212 -15.42 -12.43 -9.63
N LEU A 213 -14.65 -12.92 -10.60
CA LEU A 213 -15.12 -13.18 -11.96
C LEU A 213 -15.80 -14.54 -12.13
N GLY A 214 -15.81 -15.37 -11.07
CA GLY A 214 -16.42 -16.71 -11.11
C GLY A 214 -15.59 -17.77 -11.84
N LEU A 215 -14.31 -17.45 -12.15
CA LEU A 215 -13.37 -18.39 -12.80
C LEU A 215 -12.80 -19.40 -11.81
N TYR A 216 -12.70 -19.04 -10.54
CA TYR A 216 -12.33 -19.93 -9.46
C TYR A 216 -13.55 -20.26 -8.60
N GLN A 217 -13.88 -21.55 -8.50
CA GLN A 217 -14.99 -22.04 -7.68
C GLN A 217 -14.48 -22.54 -6.34
N ALA A 218 -14.57 -21.68 -5.32
CA ALA A 218 -14.24 -22.07 -3.97
C ALA A 218 -15.23 -23.10 -3.42
N GLN A 219 -14.74 -24.04 -2.64
CA GLN A 219 -15.63 -24.90 -1.86
C GLN A 219 -16.37 -24.07 -0.82
N PRO A 220 -17.72 -24.11 -0.78
CA PRO A 220 -18.48 -23.31 0.16
C PRO A 220 -18.20 -23.69 1.61
N GLY A 221 -17.97 -22.71 2.44
CA GLY A 221 -17.86 -22.88 3.88
C GLY A 221 -19.25 -22.97 4.56
N LYS A 222 -19.27 -23.37 5.81
CA LYS A 222 -20.51 -23.50 6.61
C LYS A 222 -21.31 -22.20 6.70
N GLY A 223 -20.65 -21.04 6.61
CA GLY A 223 -21.31 -19.73 6.64
C GLY A 223 -22.07 -19.42 5.36
N ALA A 224 -21.58 -19.86 4.21
CA ALA A 224 -22.21 -19.64 2.90
C ALA A 224 -23.57 -20.34 2.79
N THR A 225 -23.70 -21.51 3.41
CA THR A 225 -24.95 -22.31 3.40
C THR A 225 -25.83 -22.10 4.63
N SER A 226 -25.38 -21.29 5.59
CA SER A 226 -26.08 -21.04 6.84
C SER A 226 -27.37 -20.22 6.64
N LYS A 227 -28.42 -20.52 7.39
CA LYS A 227 -29.63 -19.67 7.48
C LYS A 227 -29.34 -18.24 7.97
N LYS A 228 -28.21 -18.04 8.63
CA LYS A 228 -27.72 -16.70 9.09
C LYS A 228 -26.89 -15.97 8.05
N ASN A 229 -26.72 -16.53 6.86
CA ASN A 229 -25.98 -15.87 5.79
C ASN A 229 -26.63 -14.51 5.46
N PRO A 230 -25.90 -13.39 5.59
CA PRO A 230 -26.43 -12.07 5.28
C PRO A 230 -26.53 -11.79 3.77
N LEU A 231 -25.84 -12.60 2.95
CA LEU A 231 -25.79 -12.42 1.50
C LEU A 231 -26.97 -13.11 0.85
N LYS A 232 -27.70 -12.34 0.06
CA LYS A 232 -28.88 -12.83 -0.65
C LYS A 232 -28.81 -12.43 -2.12
N THR A 233 -29.44 -13.25 -2.95
CA THR A 233 -29.74 -12.88 -4.33
C THR A 233 -30.89 -11.85 -4.35
N PRO A 234 -31.14 -11.17 -5.47
CA PRO A 234 -32.32 -10.32 -5.64
C PRO A 234 -33.64 -11.04 -5.32
N MET A 235 -33.68 -12.36 -5.52
CA MET A 235 -34.85 -13.21 -5.22
C MET A 235 -34.95 -13.60 -3.72
N GLY A 236 -33.98 -13.18 -2.91
CA GLY A 236 -33.96 -13.46 -1.46
C GLY A 236 -33.37 -14.81 -1.06
N THR A 237 -32.85 -15.59 -2.03
CA THR A 237 -32.12 -16.84 -1.74
C THR A 237 -30.71 -16.55 -1.25
N PRO A 238 -30.14 -17.37 -0.33
CA PRO A 238 -28.75 -17.21 0.10
C PRO A 238 -27.78 -17.34 -1.09
N ARG A 239 -26.81 -16.40 -1.19
CA ARG A 239 -25.67 -16.50 -2.11
C ARG A 239 -24.51 -17.22 -1.43
N THR A 240 -23.78 -18.04 -2.19
CA THR A 240 -22.54 -18.68 -1.75
C THR A 240 -21.32 -17.84 -2.08
N ASN A 241 -21.35 -17.14 -3.20
CA ASN A 241 -20.24 -16.32 -3.68
C ASN A 241 -20.40 -14.86 -3.23
N VAL A 242 -19.28 -14.28 -2.81
CA VAL A 242 -19.15 -12.88 -2.42
C VAL A 242 -18.81 -12.04 -3.65
N THR A 243 -19.39 -10.86 -3.74
CA THR A 243 -19.08 -9.86 -4.78
C THR A 243 -18.42 -8.64 -4.16
N MET A 244 -17.91 -7.73 -4.99
CA MET A 244 -17.28 -6.50 -4.52
C MET A 244 -18.27 -5.60 -3.77
N GLU A 245 -19.55 -5.60 -4.19
CA GLU A 245 -20.63 -4.80 -3.61
C GLU A 245 -20.97 -5.20 -2.18
N ASP A 246 -20.58 -6.41 -1.76
CA ASP A 246 -20.78 -6.86 -0.38
C ASP A 246 -19.85 -6.15 0.62
N GLY A 247 -18.78 -5.51 0.14
CA GLY A 247 -17.83 -4.76 0.96
C GLY A 247 -17.09 -5.62 2.00
N LEU A 248 -16.93 -6.91 1.74
CA LEU A 248 -16.28 -7.85 2.66
C LEU A 248 -14.78 -8.00 2.40
N MET A 249 -14.37 -7.86 1.13
CA MET A 249 -12.99 -7.97 0.71
C MET A 249 -12.25 -6.64 0.86
N LEU A 250 -10.95 -6.72 1.07
CA LEU A 250 -10.06 -5.58 1.08
C LEU A 250 -9.55 -5.28 -0.34
N PRO A 251 -9.20 -4.01 -0.62
CA PRO A 251 -8.43 -3.66 -1.80
C PRO A 251 -7.09 -4.39 -1.84
N ASN A 252 -6.48 -4.46 -3.01
CA ASN A 252 -5.21 -5.14 -3.17
C ASN A 252 -4.09 -4.41 -2.42
N TYR A 253 -3.18 -5.19 -1.85
CA TYR A 253 -1.86 -4.71 -1.49
C TYR A 253 -1.09 -4.39 -2.76
N ARG A 254 -0.28 -3.38 -2.71
CA ARG A 254 0.61 -2.92 -3.78
C ARG A 254 1.86 -2.27 -3.18
N LEU A 255 2.82 -1.96 -3.98
CA LEU A 255 3.89 -1.06 -3.57
C LEU A 255 3.31 0.36 -3.35
N PRO A 256 3.84 1.14 -2.39
CA PRO A 256 3.43 2.53 -2.22
C PRO A 256 3.85 3.35 -3.45
N PHE A 257 3.08 4.36 -3.80
CA PHE A 257 3.54 5.38 -4.73
C PHE A 257 4.64 6.23 -4.10
N GLU A 258 5.50 6.81 -4.91
CA GLU A 258 6.60 7.62 -4.41
C GLU A 258 6.11 8.75 -3.48
N ALA A 259 5.04 9.44 -3.89
CA ALA A 259 4.44 10.49 -3.08
C ALA A 259 3.83 9.99 -1.77
N GLU A 260 3.20 8.80 -1.78
CA GLU A 260 2.68 8.17 -0.56
C GLU A 260 3.79 7.81 0.40
N TRP A 261 4.88 7.22 -0.14
CA TRP A 261 6.03 6.84 0.65
C TRP A 261 6.68 8.06 1.32
N GLU A 262 6.92 9.12 0.56
CA GLU A 262 7.53 10.35 1.07
C GLU A 262 6.62 11.05 2.09
N TYR A 263 5.31 11.11 1.82
CA TYR A 263 4.31 11.63 2.76
C TYR A 263 4.29 10.84 4.07
N ALA A 264 4.29 9.51 3.99
CA ALA A 264 4.30 8.63 5.14
C ALA A 264 5.60 8.76 5.96
N ALA A 265 6.73 9.00 5.29
CA ALA A 265 8.02 9.17 5.95
C ALA A 265 8.07 10.42 6.84
N TYR A 266 7.53 11.55 6.37
CA TYR A 266 7.50 12.77 7.17
C TYR A 266 6.56 12.71 8.38
N GLY A 267 5.64 11.76 8.41
CA GLY A 267 4.63 11.68 9.48
C GLY A 267 3.71 12.89 9.47
N TYR A 268 3.36 13.40 10.67
CA TYR A 268 2.53 14.61 10.81
C TYR A 268 3.33 15.93 10.82
N ILE A 269 4.64 15.86 10.58
CA ILE A 269 5.53 16.97 10.86
C ILE A 269 5.67 17.87 9.65
N ASN A 270 5.45 19.18 9.85
CA ASN A 270 5.74 20.26 8.90
C ASN A 270 5.25 20.02 7.46
N GLN A 271 4.12 19.35 7.31
CA GLN A 271 3.56 19.05 5.99
C GLN A 271 2.94 20.26 5.31
N ASN A 272 2.59 21.29 6.07
CA ASN A 272 2.00 22.52 5.54
C ASN A 272 2.92 23.73 5.80
N PRO A 273 3.10 24.60 4.82
CA PRO A 273 3.80 25.87 5.02
C PRO A 273 3.15 26.70 6.12
N ARG A 274 3.96 27.38 6.92
CA ARG A 274 3.49 28.26 7.99
C ARG A 274 4.03 29.67 7.76
N PRO A 275 3.33 30.73 8.23
CA PRO A 275 3.87 32.05 8.22
C PRO A 275 5.22 32.13 8.94
N SER A 276 6.14 32.94 8.44
CA SER A 276 7.47 33.11 9.02
C SER A 276 7.44 33.75 10.40
N THR A 277 6.41 34.55 10.69
CA THR A 277 6.16 35.16 12.00
C THR A 277 4.92 34.59 12.68
N LYS A 278 4.85 34.69 14.03
CA LYS A 278 3.70 34.21 14.81
C LYS A 278 2.40 34.96 14.53
N GLU A 279 2.49 36.15 13.99
CA GLU A 279 1.36 37.05 13.76
C GLU A 279 0.93 37.12 12.28
N GLY A 280 1.02 36.09 11.51
CA GLY A 280 0.71 35.99 10.07
C GLY A 280 0.05 37.28 9.48
N LYS A 281 0.84 38.14 8.86
CA LYS A 281 0.35 39.35 8.19
C LYS A 281 -0.01 39.01 6.75
N ARG A 282 -0.97 39.68 6.18
CA ARG A 282 -1.34 39.54 4.78
C ARG A 282 -0.13 39.82 3.87
N GLY A 283 0.21 38.89 3.01
CA GLY A 283 1.38 39.00 2.13
C GLY A 283 2.69 38.47 2.74
N GLU A 284 2.62 37.83 3.90
CA GLU A 284 3.79 37.23 4.53
C GLU A 284 4.22 35.95 3.80
N GLU A 285 5.55 35.77 3.70
CA GLU A 285 6.14 34.58 3.12
C GLU A 285 5.80 33.33 3.96
N LEU A 286 5.36 32.27 3.30
CA LEU A 286 5.11 30.98 3.91
C LEU A 286 6.40 30.15 3.92
N VAL A 287 6.97 29.93 5.08
CA VAL A 287 8.17 29.11 5.25
C VAL A 287 7.79 27.66 5.49
N SER A 288 8.34 26.77 4.71
CA SER A 288 8.26 25.32 4.94
C SER A 288 9.48 24.87 5.73
N ASN A 289 9.36 24.73 7.04
CA ASN A 289 10.41 24.09 7.85
C ASN A 289 10.31 22.56 7.72
N LYS A 290 10.72 22.06 6.56
CA LYS A 290 10.72 20.64 6.29
C LYS A 290 11.79 19.94 7.12
N GLN A 291 11.46 18.83 7.77
CA GLN A 291 12.46 18.05 8.47
C GLN A 291 13.35 17.30 7.48
N VAL A 292 14.64 17.23 7.79
CA VAL A 292 15.60 16.49 6.96
C VAL A 292 15.39 14.98 7.06
N TYR A 293 14.95 14.49 8.23
CA TYR A 293 14.80 13.07 8.52
C TYR A 293 13.41 12.72 9.06
N PRO A 294 12.95 11.46 8.91
CA PRO A 294 11.57 11.06 9.22
C PRO A 294 11.29 10.81 10.72
N TRP A 295 12.25 10.92 11.61
CA TRP A 295 11.99 10.72 13.03
C TRP A 295 11.34 11.90 13.73
N ALA A 296 10.55 11.57 14.74
CA ALA A 296 9.60 12.47 15.36
C ALA A 296 10.25 13.69 16.04
N GLN A 297 9.55 14.79 15.88
CA GLN A 297 9.48 16.01 16.68
C GLN A 297 10.79 16.53 17.28
N ASN A 298 11.34 17.56 16.65
CA ASN A 298 12.42 18.42 17.14
C ASN A 298 13.83 17.81 17.14
N VAL A 299 14.06 16.67 16.52
CA VAL A 299 15.41 16.15 16.31
C VAL A 299 15.78 16.30 14.83
N ASN A 300 16.52 17.34 14.50
CA ASN A 300 17.05 17.57 13.14
C ASN A 300 18.37 16.82 12.89
N GLY A 301 18.90 16.13 13.88
CA GLY A 301 20.15 15.41 13.81
C GLY A 301 19.95 13.89 13.66
N LEU A 302 21.05 13.19 13.50
CA LEU A 302 21.11 11.73 13.38
C LEU A 302 21.05 11.01 14.74
N ARG A 303 21.21 11.76 15.84
CA ARG A 303 21.19 11.21 17.20
C ARG A 303 20.04 11.78 18.01
N GLU A 304 19.52 10.97 18.90
CA GLU A 304 18.52 11.41 19.87
C GLU A 304 19.14 12.38 20.89
N THR A 305 18.55 13.56 21.00
CA THR A 305 19.02 14.63 21.90
C THR A 305 18.18 14.76 23.18
N ARG A 306 16.98 14.14 23.20
CA ARG A 306 16.11 14.20 24.36
C ARG A 306 16.59 13.26 25.47
N ASN A 307 16.37 13.68 26.71
CA ASN A 307 16.65 12.84 27.87
C ASN A 307 15.81 11.55 27.82
N GLY A 308 16.44 10.43 28.11
CA GLY A 308 15.80 9.12 28.11
C GLY A 308 16.76 8.00 27.74
N SER A 309 16.25 6.80 27.59
CA SER A 309 17.04 5.59 27.28
C SER A 309 17.72 5.62 25.89
N TRP A 310 17.27 6.49 25.02
CA TRP A 310 17.81 6.65 23.65
C TRP A 310 18.76 7.83 23.51
N HIS A 311 18.96 8.61 24.55
CA HIS A 311 19.82 9.80 24.50
C HIS A 311 21.20 9.47 23.93
N GLY A 312 21.62 10.23 22.91
CA GLY A 312 22.89 10.06 22.21
C GLY A 312 22.96 8.90 21.20
N GLN A 313 21.98 8.00 21.16
CA GLN A 313 21.97 6.88 20.22
C GLN A 313 21.57 7.36 18.81
N PHE A 314 22.08 6.67 17.79
CA PHE A 314 21.62 6.88 16.40
C PHE A 314 20.17 6.44 16.23
N LEU A 315 19.46 7.16 15.38
CA LEU A 315 18.02 6.96 15.12
C LEU A 315 17.75 6.14 13.86
N ALA A 316 18.79 5.76 13.14
CA ALA A 316 18.71 4.92 11.94
C ALA A 316 19.97 4.09 11.78
N ASN A 317 19.87 3.02 11.00
CA ASN A 317 20.98 2.21 10.55
C ASN A 317 21.51 2.75 9.22
N PHE A 318 22.76 3.24 9.18
CA PHE A 318 23.40 3.84 8.02
C PHE A 318 24.93 3.81 8.14
N LYS A 319 25.62 4.08 7.04
CA LYS A 319 27.09 4.17 7.01
C LYS A 319 27.58 5.56 7.33
N ARG A 320 28.29 5.73 8.44
CA ARG A 320 28.83 7.01 8.87
C ARG A 320 30.07 7.41 8.08
N GLY A 321 31.00 6.48 7.83
CA GLY A 321 32.28 6.75 7.18
C GLY A 321 32.84 5.53 6.44
N SER A 322 34.00 5.67 5.82
CA SER A 322 34.74 4.52 5.29
C SER A 322 35.12 3.59 6.45
N GLY A 323 34.74 2.31 6.34
CA GLY A 323 34.99 1.32 7.38
C GLY A 323 34.19 1.50 8.66
N ASP A 324 33.22 2.42 8.71
CA ASP A 324 32.39 2.70 9.87
C ASP A 324 30.90 2.70 9.49
N ASN A 325 30.24 1.62 9.79
CA ASN A 325 28.81 1.44 9.62
C ASN A 325 28.04 1.93 10.86
N ALA A 326 28.45 3.01 11.46
CA ALA A 326 27.81 3.71 12.57
C ALA A 326 27.55 2.88 13.84
N GLY A 327 27.85 1.57 13.86
CA GLY A 327 27.32 0.73 14.88
C GLY A 327 28.20 -0.32 15.51
N VAL A 328 29.35 -0.57 14.96
CA VAL A 328 30.08 -1.81 15.31
C VAL A 328 30.81 -1.72 16.64
N ALA A 329 31.34 -0.58 17.02
CA ALA A 329 32.14 -0.44 18.23
C ALA A 329 31.65 0.69 19.13
N GLY A 330 31.57 0.42 20.43
CA GLY A 330 31.19 1.37 21.46
C GLY A 330 29.69 1.49 21.73
N GLY A 331 29.35 2.24 22.76
CA GLY A 331 27.99 2.32 23.32
C GLY A 331 27.16 3.26 22.51
N LEU A 332 26.83 4.05 22.09
CA LEU A 332 26.00 5.06 21.44
C LEU A 332 25.97 4.92 19.90
N ASN A 333 25.86 3.70 19.42
CA ASN A 333 25.87 3.36 17.99
C ASN A 333 24.53 2.75 17.54
N ASP A 334 24.35 2.47 16.25
CA ASP A 334 23.16 1.81 15.73
C ASP A 334 23.13 0.29 15.98
N ARG A 335 24.24 -0.29 16.44
CA ARG A 335 24.40 -1.71 16.81
C ARG A 335 24.18 -2.68 15.64
N ALA A 336 24.36 -2.24 14.42
CA ALA A 336 24.23 -3.04 13.23
C ALA A 336 25.49 -2.96 12.35
N ILE A 337 25.92 -4.09 11.80
CA ILE A 337 27.02 -4.15 10.83
C ILE A 337 26.45 -3.99 9.43
N TYR A 338 25.36 -4.69 9.17
CA TYR A 338 24.58 -4.69 7.95
C TYR A 338 23.16 -4.23 8.27
N THR A 339 22.16 -5.00 7.87
CA THR A 339 20.76 -4.74 8.23
C THR A 339 20.51 -4.94 9.74
N ALA A 340 19.47 -4.31 10.24
CA ALA A 340 18.93 -4.49 11.59
C ALA A 340 17.51 -5.06 11.50
N SER A 341 16.97 -5.53 12.65
CA SER A 341 15.58 -5.95 12.70
C SER A 341 14.63 -4.83 12.29
N VAL A 342 13.52 -5.18 11.62
CA VAL A 342 12.51 -4.23 11.10
C VAL A 342 11.85 -3.35 12.17
N LYS A 343 12.12 -3.57 13.45
CA LYS A 343 11.60 -2.77 14.58
C LYS A 343 12.71 -2.19 15.48
N SER A 344 13.93 -2.10 14.99
CA SER A 344 15.09 -1.72 15.81
C SER A 344 15.14 -0.26 16.22
N PHE A 345 14.48 0.64 15.49
CA PHE A 345 14.55 2.08 15.70
C PHE A 345 13.19 2.67 16.01
N TYR A 346 13.15 3.96 16.38
CA TYR A 346 11.91 4.65 16.67
C TYR A 346 11.00 4.75 15.43
N PRO A 347 9.70 4.47 15.60
CA PRO A 347 8.74 4.77 14.56
C PRO A 347 8.51 6.27 14.43
N ASN A 348 8.12 6.70 13.23
CA ASN A 348 7.72 8.09 13.00
C ASN A 348 6.33 8.42 13.60
N GLY A 349 5.80 9.62 13.32
CA GLY A 349 4.53 10.10 13.85
C GLY A 349 3.30 9.25 13.47
N PHE A 350 3.35 8.48 12.40
CA PHE A 350 2.31 7.52 12.02
C PHE A 350 2.50 6.13 12.65
N GLY A 351 3.60 5.89 13.33
CA GLY A 351 3.94 4.59 13.90
C GLY A 351 4.63 3.64 12.91
N ILE A 352 5.24 4.19 11.85
CA ILE A 352 5.96 3.44 10.81
C ILE A 352 7.45 3.41 11.17
N PHE A 353 8.04 2.22 11.10
CA PHE A 353 9.45 1.98 11.43
C PHE A 353 10.33 2.12 10.18
N ASN A 354 11.58 2.49 10.38
CA ASN A 354 12.69 2.45 9.43
C ASN A 354 12.39 3.15 8.08
N MET A 355 11.67 4.28 8.12
CA MET A 355 11.49 5.13 6.92
C MET A 355 12.78 5.86 6.51
N ALA A 356 13.87 5.61 7.20
CA ALA A 356 15.22 6.06 6.86
C ALA A 356 16.25 5.06 7.34
N GLY A 357 17.15 4.65 6.47
CA GLY A 357 18.18 3.66 6.77
C GLY A 357 17.65 2.23 6.83
N ASN A 358 18.43 1.31 7.31
CA ASN A 358 18.23 -0.12 7.28
C ASN A 358 18.23 -0.67 5.85
N VAL A 359 17.12 -0.67 5.14
CA VAL A 359 17.08 -0.94 3.70
C VAL A 359 16.33 0.18 2.98
N ALA A 360 16.81 0.53 1.80
CA ALA A 360 16.07 1.37 0.88
C ALA A 360 14.86 0.57 0.35
N GLU A 361 13.81 1.25 -0.08
CA GLU A 361 12.54 0.58 -0.36
C GLU A 361 12.06 0.88 -1.76
N TRP A 362 11.67 -0.18 -2.48
CA TRP A 362 11.00 -0.06 -3.75
C TRP A 362 9.67 0.67 -3.63
N VAL A 363 9.42 1.59 -4.56
CA VAL A 363 8.10 2.21 -4.78
C VAL A 363 7.57 1.87 -6.17
N ALA A 364 6.30 2.15 -6.41
CA ALA A 364 5.64 1.75 -7.65
C ALA A 364 6.13 2.53 -8.89
N ASP A 365 6.61 3.75 -8.68
CA ASP A 365 6.88 4.74 -9.73
C ASP A 365 8.06 4.37 -10.62
N VAL A 366 7.93 4.71 -11.91
CA VAL A 366 9.02 4.71 -12.86
C VAL A 366 9.90 5.94 -12.60
N TYR A 367 11.20 5.76 -12.60
CA TYR A 367 12.14 6.86 -12.41
C TYR A 367 12.27 7.71 -13.69
N ARG A 368 12.18 9.02 -13.51
CA ARG A 368 12.54 10.04 -14.50
C ARG A 368 13.18 11.21 -13.77
N PRO A 369 14.38 11.63 -14.15
CA PRO A 369 14.97 12.87 -13.64
C PRO A 369 14.16 14.07 -14.16
N LEU A 370 14.08 15.13 -13.39
CA LEU A 370 13.56 16.46 -13.76
C LEU A 370 12.09 16.55 -14.23
N THR A 371 11.37 15.41 -14.40
CA THR A 371 10.03 15.40 -15.00
C THR A 371 8.90 15.25 -13.98
N MET A 372 9.13 15.65 -12.73
CA MET A 372 8.09 15.62 -11.71
C MET A 372 6.89 16.52 -12.06
N LEU A 373 7.10 17.53 -12.91
CA LEU A 373 6.06 18.46 -13.37
C LEU A 373 4.98 17.80 -14.24
N ASP A 374 5.28 16.64 -14.86
CA ASP A 374 4.34 15.94 -15.74
C ASP A 374 3.34 15.07 -14.98
N ALA A 375 3.50 14.85 -13.68
CA ALA A 375 2.56 14.12 -12.88
C ALA A 375 1.51 15.06 -12.28
N ASP A 376 0.28 14.56 -12.11
CA ASP A 376 -0.80 15.33 -11.51
C ASP A 376 -0.47 15.74 -10.07
N ASP A 377 -1.04 16.86 -9.62
CA ASP A 377 -0.90 17.35 -8.24
C ASP A 377 -1.66 16.50 -7.22
N VAL A 378 -2.65 15.73 -7.67
CA VAL A 378 -3.46 14.85 -6.83
C VAL A 378 -3.19 13.41 -7.19
N SER A 379 -2.83 12.59 -6.20
CA SER A 379 -2.46 11.18 -6.38
C SER A 379 -1.39 10.95 -7.45
N PRO A 380 -0.26 11.67 -7.40
CA PRO A 380 0.76 11.56 -8.44
C PRO A 380 1.29 10.14 -8.52
N TYR A 381 1.35 9.62 -9.73
CA TYR A 381 1.91 8.30 -10.04
C TYR A 381 2.49 8.29 -11.44
N ARG A 382 3.77 7.99 -11.57
CA ARG A 382 4.44 7.86 -12.86
C ARG A 382 4.59 6.39 -13.25
N GLY A 383 4.36 6.09 -14.53
CA GLY A 383 4.42 4.72 -15.03
C GLY A 383 3.09 3.99 -14.95
N ASN A 384 1.98 4.73 -14.85
CA ASN A 384 0.64 4.17 -14.88
C ASN A 384 0.36 3.52 -16.24
N LYS A 385 0.08 2.21 -16.24
CA LYS A 385 -0.30 1.45 -17.43
C LYS A 385 -1.74 1.01 -17.29
N PHE A 386 -2.56 1.35 -18.27
CA PHE A 386 -3.95 0.94 -18.28
C PHE A 386 -4.08 -0.48 -18.80
N MET A 387 -4.61 -1.36 -17.95
CA MET A 387 -4.77 -2.78 -18.25
C MET A 387 -6.24 -3.12 -18.34
N LYS A 388 -6.59 -3.98 -19.29
CA LYS A 388 -7.91 -4.59 -19.40
C LYS A 388 -7.82 -6.10 -19.25
N ILE A 389 -8.93 -6.74 -18.90
CA ILE A 389 -9.01 -8.21 -18.84
C ILE A 389 -8.87 -8.74 -20.27
N TYR A 390 -7.91 -9.64 -20.47
CA TYR A 390 -7.80 -10.40 -21.71
C TYR A 390 -9.01 -11.33 -21.83
N LYS A 391 -9.69 -11.28 -22.96
CA LYS A 391 -10.82 -12.14 -23.27
C LYS A 391 -10.51 -12.95 -24.51
N ILE A 392 -10.82 -14.22 -24.46
CA ILE A 392 -10.79 -15.10 -25.65
C ILE A 392 -11.93 -14.77 -26.60
N GLU A 393 -11.96 -15.36 -27.79
CA GLU A 393 -12.97 -15.11 -28.83
C GLU A 393 -14.41 -15.34 -28.34
N SER A 394 -14.63 -16.27 -27.40
CA SER A 394 -15.92 -16.50 -26.75
C SER A 394 -16.37 -15.36 -25.82
N GLY A 395 -15.50 -14.38 -25.54
CA GLY A 395 -15.76 -13.28 -24.61
C GLY A 395 -15.47 -13.59 -23.14
N GLU A 396 -15.03 -14.80 -22.82
CA GLU A 396 -14.66 -15.22 -21.47
C GLU A 396 -13.26 -14.74 -21.10
N ALA A 397 -13.04 -14.48 -19.80
CA ALA A 397 -11.73 -14.15 -19.28
C ALA A 397 -10.87 -15.42 -19.15
N GLU A 398 -9.59 -15.31 -19.45
CA GLU A 398 -8.62 -16.39 -19.34
C GLU A 398 -7.75 -16.23 -18.09
N ILE A 399 -7.33 -17.35 -17.51
CA ILE A 399 -6.36 -17.38 -16.41
C ILE A 399 -4.99 -17.81 -16.93
N ASP A 400 -3.94 -17.36 -16.28
CA ASP A 400 -2.55 -17.75 -16.55
C ASP A 400 -2.16 -19.02 -15.77
N SER A 401 -0.93 -19.49 -15.97
CA SER A 401 -0.36 -20.64 -15.26
C SER A 401 -0.29 -20.49 -13.73
N MET A 402 -0.39 -19.26 -13.22
CA MET A 402 -0.42 -18.95 -11.80
C MET A 402 -1.86 -18.83 -11.24
N GLY A 403 -2.89 -19.10 -12.05
CA GLY A 403 -4.29 -18.92 -11.65
C GLY A 403 -4.74 -17.46 -11.62
N ARG A 404 -3.92 -16.52 -12.11
CA ARG A 404 -4.26 -15.11 -12.20
C ARG A 404 -5.02 -14.81 -13.48
N VAL A 405 -5.96 -13.90 -13.41
CA VAL A 405 -6.68 -13.44 -14.61
C VAL A 405 -5.70 -12.71 -15.54
N LYS A 406 -5.57 -13.21 -16.78
CA LYS A 406 -4.73 -12.56 -17.78
C LYS A 406 -5.19 -11.14 -18.05
N MET A 407 -4.23 -10.24 -18.07
CA MET A 407 -4.44 -8.83 -18.36
C MET A 407 -3.66 -8.44 -19.61
N THR A 408 -4.23 -7.57 -20.42
CA THR A 408 -3.55 -6.97 -21.57
C THR A 408 -3.57 -5.46 -21.48
N GLU A 409 -2.55 -4.79 -22.01
CA GLU A 409 -2.54 -3.33 -22.06
C GLU A 409 -3.63 -2.84 -23.03
N VAL A 410 -4.20 -1.68 -22.71
CA VAL A 410 -5.11 -0.97 -23.62
C VAL A 410 -4.28 -0.45 -24.80
N THR A 411 -4.70 -0.74 -26.04
CA THR A 411 -3.98 -0.31 -27.23
C THR A 411 -4.22 1.18 -27.53
N ASP A 412 -3.32 1.77 -28.30
CA ASP A 412 -3.44 3.19 -28.70
C ASP A 412 -4.70 3.43 -29.56
N GLU A 413 -5.11 2.44 -30.36
CA GLU A 413 -6.33 2.48 -31.15
C GLU A 413 -7.59 2.52 -30.27
N GLU A 414 -7.63 1.72 -29.20
CA GLU A 414 -8.73 1.73 -28.24
C GLU A 414 -8.75 3.02 -27.41
N SER A 415 -7.60 3.63 -27.18
CA SER A 415 -7.46 4.88 -26.43
C SER A 415 -7.67 6.12 -27.27
N ALA A 416 -7.63 6.03 -28.59
CA ALA A 416 -7.65 7.17 -29.51
C ALA A 416 -8.84 8.13 -29.31
N SER A 417 -10.02 7.58 -28.99
CA SER A 417 -11.22 8.37 -28.73
C SER A 417 -11.49 8.67 -27.26
N ARG A 418 -10.62 8.21 -26.35
CA ARG A 418 -10.81 8.30 -24.89
C ARG A 418 -9.59 8.87 -24.20
N ARG A 419 -9.65 10.12 -23.80
CA ARG A 419 -8.55 10.79 -23.12
C ARG A 419 -8.12 10.09 -21.81
N ASN A 420 -9.05 9.47 -21.10
CA ASN A 420 -8.82 8.75 -19.85
C ASN A 420 -8.18 7.35 -20.02
N TYR A 421 -7.95 6.91 -21.25
CA TYR A 421 -7.24 5.67 -21.57
C TYR A 421 -5.85 5.94 -22.16
N GLN A 422 -5.48 7.20 -22.37
CA GLN A 422 -4.16 7.52 -22.88
C GLN A 422 -3.12 7.20 -21.80
N ARG A 423 -2.03 6.57 -22.23
CA ARG A 423 -0.89 6.29 -21.36
C ARG A 423 -0.38 7.59 -20.75
N GLY A 424 0.00 7.53 -19.46
CA GLY A 424 0.84 8.56 -18.91
C GLY A 424 2.13 8.67 -19.74
N ASN A 425 2.48 9.87 -20.18
CA ASN A 425 3.71 10.08 -20.91
C ASN A 425 4.90 9.76 -20.03
N VAL A 426 5.64 8.69 -20.35
CA VAL A 426 6.86 8.28 -19.64
C VAL A 426 8.12 8.80 -20.32
N ILE A 427 7.98 9.45 -21.48
CA ILE A 427 9.12 10.02 -22.22
C ILE A 427 9.70 11.18 -21.42
N ASN A 428 11.01 11.16 -21.23
CA ASN A 428 11.72 12.25 -20.60
C ASN A 428 12.34 13.19 -21.64
N PHE A 429 11.56 14.16 -22.09
CA PHE A 429 12.02 15.13 -23.09
C PHE A 429 13.15 16.04 -22.59
N LEU A 430 13.36 16.16 -21.29
CA LEU A 430 14.41 17.00 -20.70
C LEU A 430 15.81 16.39 -20.83
N ASP A 431 15.90 15.08 -21.08
CA ASP A 431 17.16 14.40 -21.34
C ASP A 431 17.67 14.64 -22.77
N GLY A 432 16.84 15.23 -23.63
CA GLY A 432 17.14 15.32 -25.07
C GLY A 432 17.06 13.98 -25.80
N ASP A 433 16.58 12.93 -25.14
CA ASP A 433 16.53 11.57 -25.65
C ASP A 433 15.08 11.13 -25.96
N SER A 434 14.66 11.40 -27.19
CA SER A 434 13.37 10.93 -27.71
C SER A 434 13.29 9.42 -27.89
N LEU A 435 14.41 8.70 -27.77
CA LEU A 435 14.52 7.25 -27.97
C LEU A 435 14.56 6.47 -26.66
N SER A 436 14.53 7.12 -25.49
CA SER A 436 14.55 6.46 -24.18
C SER A 436 13.40 5.46 -23.98
N MET A 437 12.37 5.50 -24.80
CA MET A 437 11.29 4.52 -24.83
C MET A 437 11.54 3.32 -25.78
N ALA A 438 12.34 3.49 -26.82
CA ALA A 438 12.35 2.53 -27.93
C ALA A 438 13.46 1.49 -27.82
N SER A 439 14.62 1.84 -27.37
CA SER A 439 15.72 0.91 -27.15
C SER A 439 16.81 1.55 -26.32
N TYR A 440 17.33 0.77 -25.43
CA TYR A 440 18.51 1.09 -24.65
C TYR A 440 19.74 0.98 -25.57
N GLY A 441 20.03 2.02 -26.31
CA GLY A 441 21.25 2.09 -27.11
C GLY A 441 22.42 2.51 -26.25
N TYR A 442 23.29 1.59 -25.88
CA TYR A 442 24.48 1.86 -25.09
C TYR A 442 25.28 3.03 -25.72
N GLY A 443 25.51 4.08 -24.96
CA GLY A 443 26.25 5.28 -25.40
C GLY A 443 25.46 6.27 -26.24
N LYS A 444 24.16 6.05 -26.46
CA LYS A 444 23.29 6.96 -27.24
C LYS A 444 22.10 7.49 -26.47
N THR A 445 21.79 6.91 -25.31
CA THR A 445 20.62 7.25 -24.49
C THR A 445 21.06 7.52 -23.06
N THR A 446 20.25 8.23 -22.30
CA THR A 446 20.41 8.29 -20.85
C THR A 446 20.35 6.88 -20.28
N LEU A 447 21.09 6.59 -19.21
CA LEU A 447 21.08 5.28 -18.55
C LEU A 447 19.77 4.99 -17.80
N VAL A 448 18.66 5.60 -18.19
CA VAL A 448 17.34 5.49 -17.56
C VAL A 448 16.36 4.92 -18.56
N SER A 449 15.89 3.72 -18.34
CA SER A 449 14.89 3.03 -19.16
C SER A 449 13.49 3.15 -18.59
N ASP A 450 12.47 2.71 -19.34
CA ASP A 450 11.08 2.59 -18.84
C ASP A 450 10.91 1.51 -17.76
N LYS A 451 11.94 0.69 -17.55
CA LYS A 451 12.00 -0.33 -16.51
C LYS A 451 12.70 0.16 -15.25
N SER A 452 13.31 1.36 -15.27
CA SER A 452 13.95 1.94 -14.10
C SER A 452 12.90 2.33 -13.07
N ARG A 453 12.98 1.73 -11.88
CA ARG A 453 12.04 1.94 -10.76
C ARG A 453 12.69 2.75 -9.66
N VAL A 454 11.90 3.59 -9.00
CA VAL A 454 12.37 4.41 -7.88
C VAL A 454 12.51 3.56 -6.63
N PHE A 455 13.55 3.85 -5.85
CA PHE A 455 13.67 3.41 -4.47
C PHE A 455 14.10 4.57 -3.56
N LYS A 456 13.70 4.53 -2.29
CA LYS A 456 13.81 5.65 -1.34
C LYS A 456 14.28 5.19 0.04
N GLY A 457 14.67 6.15 0.89
CA GLY A 457 14.89 5.95 2.31
C GLY A 457 16.33 5.69 2.74
N GLY A 458 17.23 5.41 1.80
CA GLY A 458 18.62 5.02 2.12
C GLY A 458 18.70 3.66 2.80
N SER A 459 19.92 3.16 2.97
CA SER A 459 20.18 1.80 3.50
C SER A 459 21.32 1.81 4.52
N TRP A 460 21.56 0.64 5.12
CA TRP A 460 22.68 0.37 6.04
C TRP A 460 24.06 0.72 5.45
N ASN A 461 24.21 0.69 4.13
CA ASN A 461 25.47 1.00 3.43
C ASN A 461 25.52 2.42 2.85
N ASP A 462 24.46 3.21 3.04
CA ASP A 462 24.36 4.57 2.52
C ASP A 462 24.78 5.62 3.55
N ARG A 463 25.26 6.76 3.06
CA ARG A 463 25.56 7.94 3.88
C ARG A 463 24.28 8.64 4.31
N ALA A 464 24.40 9.45 5.36
CA ALA A 464 23.29 10.21 5.95
C ALA A 464 22.48 11.06 4.95
N TYR A 465 23.09 11.52 3.87
CA TYR A 465 22.42 12.24 2.78
C TYR A 465 21.20 11.47 2.24
N TRP A 466 21.36 10.15 2.01
CA TRP A 466 20.32 9.29 1.43
C TRP A 466 19.17 8.95 2.39
N LEU A 467 19.31 9.28 3.68
CA LEU A 467 18.27 9.07 4.68
C LEU A 467 17.14 10.11 4.62
N SER A 468 17.35 11.20 3.89
CA SER A 468 16.30 12.21 3.69
C SER A 468 15.17 11.65 2.83
N PRO A 469 13.89 11.77 3.23
CA PRO A 469 12.77 11.26 2.46
C PRO A 469 12.64 11.87 1.06
N GLY A 470 13.18 13.07 0.84
CA GLY A 470 13.18 13.73 -0.47
C GLY A 470 14.16 13.12 -1.47
N THR A 471 15.18 12.38 -1.03
CA THR A 471 16.13 11.72 -1.94
C THR A 471 15.47 10.62 -2.74
N ARG A 472 15.89 10.43 -3.97
CA ARG A 472 15.41 9.37 -4.84
C ARG A 472 16.54 8.80 -5.66
N ARG A 473 16.51 7.50 -5.85
CA ARG A 473 17.43 6.72 -6.69
C ARG A 473 16.63 5.74 -7.51
N HIS A 474 17.29 5.10 -8.43
CA HIS A 474 16.64 4.11 -9.29
C HIS A 474 17.52 2.89 -9.52
N LEU A 475 16.88 1.81 -9.88
CA LEU A 475 17.47 0.57 -10.36
C LEU A 475 16.48 -0.08 -11.33
N GLU A 476 16.96 -0.92 -12.25
CA GLU A 476 16.08 -1.65 -13.17
C GLU A 476 15.17 -2.63 -12.41
N GLU A 477 13.93 -2.82 -12.92
CA GLU A 477 12.88 -3.58 -12.22
C GLU A 477 13.17 -5.07 -12.05
N ASP A 478 14.17 -5.61 -12.76
CA ASP A 478 14.65 -6.99 -12.69
C ASP A 478 15.95 -7.15 -11.88
N GLN A 479 16.56 -6.05 -11.47
CA GLN A 479 17.77 -6.06 -10.66
C GLN A 479 17.45 -6.08 -9.17
N ALA A 480 18.38 -6.61 -8.39
CA ALA A 480 18.28 -6.72 -6.94
C ALA A 480 19.55 -6.23 -6.26
N SER A 481 19.47 -5.88 -4.98
CA SER A 481 20.60 -5.40 -4.18
C SER A 481 20.45 -5.83 -2.71
N SER A 482 21.58 -6.00 -2.01
CA SER A 482 21.61 -6.20 -0.56
C SER A 482 21.18 -4.95 0.25
N MET A 483 21.01 -3.83 -0.43
CA MET A 483 20.61 -2.56 0.16
C MET A 483 19.13 -2.24 -0.01
N ILE A 484 18.40 -3.00 -0.82
CA ILE A 484 17.02 -2.69 -1.21
C ILE A 484 16.08 -3.79 -0.76
N GLY A 485 15.07 -3.40 -0.02
CA GLY A 485 13.91 -4.19 0.35
C GLY A 485 12.62 -3.51 -0.12
N PHE A 486 11.50 -3.75 0.56
CA PHE A 486 10.23 -3.11 0.22
C PHE A 486 9.23 -3.19 1.38
N ARG A 487 8.19 -2.39 1.27
CA ARG A 487 6.95 -2.48 2.06
C ARG A 487 5.73 -2.37 1.17
N CYS A 488 4.58 -2.85 1.64
CA CYS A 488 3.34 -2.75 0.89
C CYS A 488 2.48 -1.59 1.38
N ALA A 489 1.61 -1.13 0.50
CA ALA A 489 0.55 -0.18 0.78
C ALA A 489 -0.81 -0.74 0.30
N MET A 490 -1.90 -0.07 0.67
CA MET A 490 -3.26 -0.43 0.26
C MET A 490 -4.10 0.84 0.18
N ASP A 491 -4.97 0.92 -0.81
CA ASP A 491 -5.88 2.05 -0.96
C ASP A 491 -6.92 2.11 0.15
N ARG A 492 -7.24 3.32 0.60
CA ARG A 492 -8.36 3.58 1.48
C ARG A 492 -9.63 3.78 0.68
N MET A 493 -10.64 2.94 0.92
CA MET A 493 -11.95 3.05 0.31
C MET A 493 -12.90 3.87 1.19
N GLY A 494 -13.62 4.79 0.59
CA GLY A 494 -14.62 5.59 1.29
C GLY A 494 -14.06 6.87 1.90
N SER A 495 -14.53 7.24 3.07
CA SER A 495 -14.18 8.52 3.70
C SER A 495 -12.71 8.63 4.09
N PRO A 496 -12.03 9.74 3.80
CA PRO A 496 -10.64 9.96 4.18
C PRO A 496 -10.40 9.99 5.70
N GLU A 497 -11.42 10.33 6.51
CA GLU A 497 -11.31 10.42 7.96
C GLU A 497 -11.88 9.20 8.71
N GLY A 498 -12.41 8.22 7.98
CA GLY A 498 -13.12 7.07 8.53
C GLY A 498 -14.64 7.22 8.53
N ASN A 499 -15.33 6.08 8.52
CA ASN A 499 -16.80 6.03 8.36
C ASN A 499 -17.56 6.39 9.65
N LYS A 500 -16.90 6.43 10.80
CA LYS A 500 -17.51 6.75 12.08
C LYS A 500 -17.72 8.25 12.30
N ARG A 501 -16.94 9.08 11.63
CA ARG A 501 -17.10 10.53 11.67
C ARG A 501 -17.97 10.95 10.51
N LYS A 502 -18.86 11.89 10.77
CA LYS A 502 -19.59 12.57 9.72
C LYS A 502 -18.57 13.39 8.94
N THR A 503 -18.18 12.91 7.80
CA THR A 503 -17.21 13.56 6.93
C THR A 503 -17.91 14.58 6.06
N GLY A 504 -17.27 15.69 5.89
CA GLY A 504 -17.78 16.88 5.24
C GLY A 504 -17.94 18.03 6.24
N ASN A 505 -17.99 19.25 5.74
CA ASN A 505 -18.23 20.44 6.53
C ASN A 505 -19.62 20.37 7.18
N PHE A 506 -19.69 19.73 8.33
CA PHE A 506 -20.89 19.73 9.14
C PHE A 506 -20.99 21.08 9.82
N PHE A 507 -21.53 22.06 9.11
CA PHE A 507 -22.02 23.26 9.75
C PHE A 507 -23.18 22.82 10.65
N LYS A 508 -23.01 22.87 11.96
CA LYS A 508 -24.14 22.84 12.89
C LYS A 508 -25.06 23.98 12.46
N GLN A 509 -26.19 23.65 11.84
CA GLN A 509 -27.21 24.65 11.62
C GLN A 509 -27.52 25.24 13.00
N ARG A 510 -27.14 26.51 13.20
CA ARG A 510 -27.60 27.25 14.36
C ARG A 510 -29.11 27.22 14.30
N LYS A 511 -29.75 26.56 15.26
CA LYS A 511 -31.17 26.69 15.45
C LYS A 511 -31.43 28.21 15.55
N GLN A 512 -32.02 28.78 14.53
CA GLN A 512 -32.56 30.12 14.65
C GLN A 512 -33.55 30.05 15.82
N LYS A 513 -33.22 30.74 16.91
CA LYS A 513 -34.20 31.00 17.94
C LYS A 513 -35.27 31.88 17.28
N ARG A 514 -36.47 31.31 17.12
CA ARG A 514 -37.66 32.11 16.89
C ARG A 514 -37.95 32.93 18.13
#